data_64c516ae09c94426e8bd933d95fbe6ab
#
_entry.id   64c516ae09c94426e8bd933d95fbe6ab
#
_cell.length_a   1.000
_cell.length_b   1.000
_cell.length_c   1.000
_cell.angle_alpha   90.00
_cell.angle_beta   90.00
_cell.angle_gamma   90.00
#
_symmetry.space_group_name_H-M   'P 1'
#
loop_
_entity.id
_entity.type
_entity.pdbx_description
1 polymer ?
#
loop_
_entity_poly.entity_id
_entity_poly.type
_entity_poly.pdbx_seq_one_letter_code
_entity_poly.pdbx_strand_id
1 'polypeptide(L)'
;MPETINASKARPGASLTLEQIKDVLGKEVLARPKLSIGDVAAMLGVGPRTLSAVLKREGCGNFCSFVSDLRLAEAARLLRLHRYARFSAEQIGLMAGFASRQSFYPHFKEKYGCTPIEYRSRNLNENKRPEDADF
;
A
#
# COMPACT_ATOMS: atom_id res chain seq x y z
N MET A 1 21.58 14.14 2.98
CA MET A 1 21.08 14.50 3.21
C MET A 1 20.51 14.52 3.23
N PRO A 2 20.56 14.02 3.04
CA PRO A 2 19.66 14.29 2.95
C PRO A 2 18.97 14.79 3.66
N GLU A 3 19.14 15.20 4.05
CA GLU A 3 18.51 15.91 4.60
C GLU A 3 17.58 16.72 3.97
N THR A 4 17.52 16.90 2.80
CA THR A 4 16.58 17.59 2.07
C THR A 4 15.24 17.40 2.57
N ILE A 5 15.00 16.30 3.04
CA ILE A 5 13.80 16.04 3.66
C ILE A 5 13.49 16.96 4.74
N ASN A 6 14.52 17.49 5.34
CA ASN A 6 14.34 18.42 6.40
C ASN A 6 13.65 19.67 5.96
N ALA A 7 13.90 20.07 4.75
CA ALA A 7 13.27 21.27 4.26
C ALA A 7 11.78 21.09 4.22
N SER A 8 11.33 19.94 3.81
CA SER A 8 9.93 19.67 3.80
C SER A 8 9.35 19.71 5.16
N LYS A 9 10.07 19.19 6.10
CA LYS A 9 9.57 19.14 7.43
C LYS A 9 9.40 20.50 8.04
N ALA A 10 10.16 21.45 7.59
CA ALA A 10 10.08 22.77 8.15
C ALA A 10 8.73 23.41 7.88
N ARG A 11 8.05 22.97 6.87
CA ARG A 11 6.78 23.57 6.51
C ARG A 11 5.73 22.54 6.39
N PRO A 12 5.38 21.89 7.49
CA PRO A 12 4.40 20.83 7.42
C PRO A 12 3.07 21.37 6.94
N GLY A 13 2.38 20.59 6.20
CA GLY A 13 1.09 20.96 5.70
C GLY A 13 1.17 21.78 4.44
N ALA A 14 1.97 22.80 4.45
CA ALA A 14 2.08 23.66 3.28
C ALA A 14 2.80 22.96 2.16
N SER A 15 3.80 22.17 2.49
CA SER A 15 4.59 21.49 1.46
C SER A 15 4.43 19.98 1.44
N LEU A 16 3.55 19.46 2.26
CA LEU A 16 3.36 18.01 2.29
C LEU A 16 2.66 17.55 1.01
N THR A 17 3.27 16.63 0.30
CA THR A 17 2.72 16.12 -0.95
C THR A 17 2.32 14.68 -0.80
N LEU A 18 1.46 14.23 -1.72
CA LEU A 18 1.03 12.83 -1.72
C LEU A 18 2.22 11.90 -1.89
N GLU A 19 3.18 12.30 -2.69
CA GLU A 19 4.35 11.48 -2.91
C GLU A 19 5.17 11.30 -1.65
N GLN A 20 5.28 12.34 -0.85
CA GLN A 20 5.99 12.23 0.42
C GLN A 20 5.28 11.27 1.35
N ILE A 21 3.95 11.30 1.34
CA ILE A 21 3.17 10.39 2.16
C ILE A 21 3.41 8.95 1.70
N LYS A 22 3.39 8.73 0.41
CA LYS A 22 3.60 7.38 -0.11
C LYS A 22 5.02 6.87 0.15
N ASP A 23 5.98 7.77 0.12
CA ASP A 23 7.37 7.38 0.39
C ASP A 23 7.52 6.87 1.82
N VAL A 24 6.86 7.52 2.75
CA VAL A 24 6.92 7.10 4.14
C VAL A 24 6.23 5.76 4.32
N LEU A 25 5.21 5.52 3.51
CA LEU A 25 4.47 4.27 3.58
C LEU A 25 5.09 3.20 2.67
N GLY A 26 6.36 2.94 2.87
CA GLY A 26 7.03 1.86 2.15
C GLY A 26 6.50 0.51 2.59
N LYS A 27 6.98 -0.53 1.94
CA LYS A 27 6.48 -1.87 2.18
C LYS A 27 6.47 -2.28 3.64
N GLU A 28 7.53 -1.96 4.35
CA GLU A 28 7.63 -2.37 5.74
C GLU A 28 6.59 -1.70 6.61
N VAL A 29 6.34 -0.42 6.35
CA VAL A 29 5.37 0.31 7.13
C VAL A 29 3.96 -0.16 6.79
N LEU A 30 3.69 -0.33 5.50
CA LEU A 30 2.37 -0.80 5.07
C LEU A 30 2.03 -2.16 5.64
N ALA A 31 3.04 -2.99 5.89
CA ALA A 31 2.80 -4.32 6.40
C ALA A 31 2.39 -4.35 7.86
N ARG A 32 2.42 -3.21 8.54
CA ARG A 32 1.99 -3.15 9.93
C ARG A 32 0.46 -3.16 10.00
N PRO A 33 -0.15 -4.19 10.57
CA PRO A 33 -1.62 -4.28 10.56
C PRO A 33 -2.31 -3.18 11.33
N LYS A 34 -1.66 -2.65 12.36
CA LYS A 34 -2.28 -1.64 13.20
C LYS A 34 -1.74 -0.25 12.97
N LEU A 35 -1.37 0.03 11.74
CA LEU A 35 -0.87 1.34 11.39
C LEU A 35 -1.97 2.38 11.56
N SER A 36 -1.68 3.46 12.27
CA SER A 36 -2.66 4.51 12.50
C SER A 36 -2.24 5.80 11.82
N ILE A 37 -3.20 6.70 11.65
CA ILE A 37 -2.90 7.99 11.05
C ILE A 37 -1.92 8.76 11.92
N GLY A 38 -2.01 8.58 13.25
CA GLY A 38 -1.07 9.23 14.15
C GLY A 38 0.36 8.76 13.93
N ASP A 39 0.52 7.46 13.67
CA ASP A 39 1.84 6.92 13.40
C ASP A 39 2.47 7.54 12.16
N VAL A 40 1.70 7.62 11.11
CA VAL A 40 2.22 8.15 9.85
C VAL A 40 2.45 9.65 9.93
N ALA A 41 1.54 10.35 10.60
CA ALA A 41 1.71 11.80 10.77
C ALA A 41 2.99 12.08 11.55
N ALA A 42 3.27 11.29 12.58
CA ALA A 42 4.49 11.46 13.36
C ALA A 42 5.73 11.24 12.50
N MET A 43 5.69 10.24 11.63
CA MET A 43 6.81 10.00 10.73
C MET A 43 7.04 11.15 9.78
N LEU A 44 5.97 11.85 9.42
CA LEU A 44 6.06 12.98 8.51
C LEU A 44 6.30 14.31 9.21
N GLY A 45 6.25 14.30 10.53
CA GLY A 45 6.46 15.53 11.28
C GLY A 45 5.28 16.48 11.23
N VAL A 46 4.08 15.96 11.02
CA VAL A 46 2.88 16.79 10.97
C VAL A 46 1.84 16.24 11.93
N GLY A 47 0.78 17.01 12.16
CA GLY A 47 -0.31 16.52 12.99
C GLY A 47 -1.25 15.64 12.18
N PRO A 48 -2.05 14.80 12.86
CA PRO A 48 -2.99 13.93 12.13
C PRO A 48 -4.02 14.71 11.33
N ARG A 49 -4.43 15.87 11.81
CA ARG A 49 -5.39 16.67 11.07
C ARG A 49 -4.80 17.19 9.77
N THR A 50 -3.54 17.58 9.81
CA THR A 50 -2.86 18.04 8.60
C THR A 50 -2.80 16.92 7.58
N LEU A 51 -2.44 15.71 8.02
CA LEU A 51 -2.36 14.59 7.13
C LEU A 51 -3.74 14.27 6.53
N SER A 52 -4.77 14.28 7.38
CA SER A 52 -6.11 14.02 6.91
C SER A 52 -6.55 15.04 5.87
N ALA A 53 -6.23 16.31 6.10
CA ALA A 53 -6.60 17.36 5.17
C ALA A 53 -5.91 17.20 3.82
N VAL A 54 -4.64 16.81 3.85
CA VAL A 54 -3.91 16.58 2.60
C VAL A 54 -4.51 15.43 1.82
N LEU A 55 -4.85 14.34 2.50
CA LEU A 55 -5.45 13.21 1.82
C LEU A 55 -6.77 13.56 1.18
N LYS A 56 -7.58 14.36 1.85
CA LYS A 56 -8.83 14.79 1.29
C LYS A 56 -8.62 15.72 0.10
N ARG A 57 -7.67 16.63 0.22
CA ARG A 57 -7.36 17.53 -0.87
C ARG A 57 -6.93 16.78 -2.11
N GLU A 58 -6.21 15.67 -1.92
CA GLU A 58 -5.72 14.87 -3.04
C GLU A 58 -6.73 13.83 -3.52
N GLY A 59 -7.93 13.84 -2.95
CA GLY A 59 -8.97 12.92 -3.40
C GLY A 59 -8.81 11.50 -2.93
N CYS A 60 -8.04 11.29 -1.87
CA CYS A 60 -7.75 9.94 -1.37
C CYS A 60 -8.75 9.45 -0.34
N GLY A 61 -9.71 10.27 0.02
CA GLY A 61 -10.66 9.88 1.05
C GLY A 61 -10.03 9.93 2.42
N ASN A 62 -10.38 8.99 3.27
CA ASN A 62 -9.81 8.98 4.60
C ASN A 62 -8.56 8.12 4.64
N PHE A 63 -7.87 8.16 5.78
CA PHE A 63 -6.61 7.46 5.92
C PHE A 63 -6.76 5.95 5.74
N CYS A 64 -7.82 5.37 6.28
CA CYS A 64 -8.02 3.93 6.16
C CYS A 64 -8.18 3.49 4.73
N SER A 65 -8.96 4.23 3.95
CA SER A 65 -9.14 3.92 2.54
C SER A 65 -7.83 4.06 1.78
N PHE A 66 -7.10 5.11 2.09
CA PHE A 66 -5.84 5.37 1.43
C PHE A 66 -4.85 4.24 1.67
N VAL A 67 -4.72 3.80 2.92
CA VAL A 67 -3.80 2.71 3.24
C VAL A 67 -4.27 1.40 2.63
N SER A 68 -5.58 1.15 2.66
CA SER A 68 -6.11 -0.06 2.06
C SER A 68 -5.81 -0.12 0.56
N ASP A 69 -5.95 1.00 -0.12
CA ASP A 69 -5.65 1.04 -1.55
C ASP A 69 -4.18 0.74 -1.82
N LEU A 70 -3.29 1.28 -1.00
CA LEU A 70 -1.87 0.99 -1.17
C LEU A 70 -1.55 -0.47 -0.90
N ARG A 71 -2.19 -1.03 0.13
CA ARG A 71 -2.00 -2.44 0.44
C ARG A 71 -2.52 -3.34 -0.68
N LEU A 72 -3.66 -2.98 -1.25
CA LEU A 72 -4.21 -3.74 -2.37
C LEU A 72 -3.28 -3.69 -3.57
N ALA A 73 -2.70 -2.54 -3.83
CA ALA A 73 -1.78 -2.41 -4.95
C ALA A 73 -0.54 -3.28 -4.73
N GLU A 74 -0.04 -3.32 -3.50
CA GLU A 74 1.11 -4.15 -3.20
C GLU A 74 0.75 -5.63 -3.33
N ALA A 75 -0.42 -6.03 -2.82
CA ALA A 75 -0.85 -7.41 -2.95
C ALA A 75 -0.99 -7.80 -4.42
N ALA A 76 -1.57 -6.91 -5.22
CA ALA A 76 -1.74 -7.19 -6.63
C ALA A 76 -0.39 -7.36 -7.31
N ARG A 77 0.59 -6.54 -6.94
CA ARG A 77 1.92 -6.67 -7.50
C ARG A 77 2.53 -8.03 -7.17
N LEU A 78 2.41 -8.45 -5.91
CA LEU A 78 2.97 -9.73 -5.49
C LEU A 78 2.26 -10.89 -6.18
N LEU A 79 0.95 -10.78 -6.39
CA LEU A 79 0.20 -11.84 -7.04
C LEU A 79 0.64 -12.06 -8.48
N ARG A 80 1.20 -11.03 -9.11
CA ARG A 80 1.64 -11.14 -10.49
C ARG A 80 3.04 -11.72 -10.65
N LEU A 81 3.77 -11.88 -9.55
CA LEU A 81 5.16 -12.32 -9.63
C LEU A 81 5.28 -13.82 -9.43
N HIS A 82 5.95 -14.48 -10.35
CA HIS A 82 6.14 -15.92 -10.25
C HIS A 82 6.89 -16.34 -9.00
N ARG A 83 7.81 -15.52 -8.54
CA ARG A 83 8.58 -15.90 -7.36
C ARG A 83 7.73 -15.96 -6.10
N TYR A 84 6.53 -15.41 -6.14
CA TYR A 84 5.60 -15.50 -5.02
C TYR A 84 4.50 -16.51 -5.27
N ALA A 85 4.61 -17.29 -6.35
CA ALA A 85 3.54 -18.21 -6.72
C ALA A 85 3.27 -19.29 -5.68
N ARG A 86 4.28 -19.62 -4.89
CA ARG A 86 4.10 -20.67 -3.87
C ARG A 86 3.34 -20.18 -2.65
N PHE A 87 3.19 -18.88 -2.49
CA PHE A 87 2.45 -18.35 -1.36
C PHE A 87 0.97 -18.32 -1.70
N SER A 88 0.12 -18.64 -0.73
CA SER A 88 -1.31 -18.57 -0.97
C SER A 88 -1.71 -17.11 -1.11
N ALA A 89 -2.88 -16.89 -1.71
CA ALA A 89 -3.38 -15.53 -1.84
C ALA A 89 -3.57 -14.90 -0.47
N GLU A 90 -4.00 -15.69 0.51
CA GLU A 90 -4.16 -15.19 1.86
C GLU A 90 -2.83 -14.74 2.44
N GLN A 91 -1.78 -15.54 2.24
CA GLN A 91 -0.46 -15.17 2.72
C GLN A 91 0.02 -13.87 2.10
N ILE A 92 -0.26 -13.69 0.82
CA ILE A 92 0.13 -12.46 0.14
C ILE A 92 -0.63 -11.28 0.72
N GLY A 93 -1.90 -11.45 1.03
CA GLY A 93 -2.66 -10.39 1.68
C GLY A 93 -2.07 -9.99 3.01
N LEU A 94 -1.65 -10.97 3.80
CA LEU A 94 -1.01 -10.69 5.08
C LEU A 94 0.33 -9.99 4.88
N MET A 95 1.09 -10.42 3.88
CA MET A 95 2.37 -9.76 3.58
C MET A 95 2.17 -8.31 3.18
N ALA A 96 1.05 -8.00 2.57
CA ALA A 96 0.75 -6.64 2.16
C ALA A 96 0.20 -5.79 3.31
N GLY A 97 -0.09 -6.40 4.45
CA GLY A 97 -0.52 -5.65 5.61
C GLY A 97 -1.96 -5.84 6.05
N PHE A 98 -2.71 -6.68 5.36
CA PHE A 98 -4.07 -6.96 5.80
C PHE A 98 -4.05 -7.89 7.00
N ALA A 99 -4.97 -7.67 7.93
CA ALA A 99 -4.99 -8.43 9.16
C ALA A 99 -5.51 -9.85 8.97
N SER A 100 -6.35 -10.07 7.96
CA SER A 100 -6.98 -11.36 7.78
C SER A 100 -7.49 -11.51 6.37
N ARG A 101 -7.84 -12.74 6.01
CA ARG A 101 -8.48 -13.01 4.74
C ARG A 101 -9.80 -12.27 4.62
N GLN A 102 -10.54 -12.20 5.73
CA GLN A 102 -11.83 -11.54 5.74
C GLN A 102 -11.71 -10.06 5.42
N SER A 103 -10.61 -9.44 5.77
CA SER A 103 -10.43 -8.02 5.44
C SER A 103 -9.84 -7.86 4.05
N PHE A 104 -9.07 -8.83 3.58
CA PHE A 104 -8.38 -8.73 2.32
C PHE A 104 -9.28 -9.01 1.11
N TYR A 105 -9.95 -10.16 1.13
CA TYR A 105 -10.71 -10.60 -0.04
C TYR A 105 -11.80 -9.64 -0.50
N PRO A 106 -12.66 -9.16 0.39
CA PRO A 106 -13.71 -8.25 -0.06
C PRO A 106 -13.18 -6.96 -0.65
N HIS A 107 -12.15 -6.40 -0.03
CA HIS A 107 -11.57 -5.16 -0.54
C HIS A 107 -10.92 -5.38 -1.90
N PHE A 108 -10.23 -6.51 -2.06
CA PHE A 108 -9.58 -6.80 -3.32
C PHE A 108 -10.61 -6.97 -4.43
N LYS A 109 -11.67 -7.73 -4.14
CA LYS A 109 -12.70 -7.96 -5.14
C LYS A 109 -13.39 -6.69 -5.55
N GLU A 110 -13.62 -5.82 -4.58
CA GLU A 110 -14.28 -4.55 -4.87
C GLU A 110 -13.42 -3.69 -5.80
N LYS A 111 -12.12 -3.67 -5.54
CA LYS A 111 -11.24 -2.83 -6.34
C LYS A 111 -10.92 -3.42 -7.71
N TYR A 112 -10.67 -4.70 -7.78
CA TYR A 112 -10.21 -5.33 -9.01
C TYR A 112 -11.27 -6.14 -9.75
N GLY A 113 -12.44 -6.29 -9.17
CA GLY A 113 -13.53 -6.99 -9.83
C GLY A 113 -13.43 -8.50 -9.83
N CYS A 114 -12.43 -9.05 -9.17
CA CYS A 114 -12.27 -10.50 -9.08
C CYS A 114 -11.54 -10.85 -7.80
N THR A 115 -11.56 -12.12 -7.44
CA THR A 115 -10.86 -12.54 -6.24
C THR A 115 -9.35 -12.52 -6.46
N PRO A 116 -8.57 -12.48 -5.37
CA PRO A 116 -7.11 -12.55 -5.52
C PRO A 116 -6.65 -13.79 -6.28
N ILE A 117 -7.31 -14.92 -6.08
CA ILE A 117 -6.93 -16.15 -6.75
C ILE A 117 -7.18 -16.03 -8.25
N GLU A 118 -8.33 -15.49 -8.62
CA GLU A 118 -8.65 -15.28 -10.02
C GLU A 118 -7.69 -14.30 -10.67
N TYR A 119 -7.37 -13.25 -9.95
CA TYR A 119 -6.44 -12.24 -10.44
C TYR A 119 -5.07 -12.87 -10.71
N ARG A 120 -4.59 -13.68 -9.78
CA ARG A 120 -3.31 -14.35 -9.95
C ARG A 120 -3.31 -15.28 -11.16
N SER A 121 -4.36 -16.07 -11.29
CA SER A 121 -4.44 -17.01 -12.39
C SER A 121 -4.36 -16.33 -13.74
N ARG A 122 -5.10 -15.26 -13.88
CA ARG A 122 -5.08 -14.52 -15.14
C ARG A 122 -3.72 -13.94 -15.43
N ASN A 123 -3.13 -13.32 -14.42
CA ASN A 123 -1.87 -12.61 -14.65
C ASN A 123 -0.68 -13.52 -14.82
N LEU A 124 -0.64 -14.64 -14.12
CA LEU A 124 0.46 -15.57 -14.29
C LEU A 124 0.38 -16.26 -15.64
N ASN A 125 -0.83 -16.53 -16.09
CA ASN A 125 -0.99 -17.15 -17.41
C ASN A 125 -0.58 -16.19 -18.52
N GLU A 126 -0.90 -14.93 -18.35
CA GLU A 126 -0.56 -13.94 -19.37
C GLU A 126 0.89 -13.54 -19.35
N ASN A 127 1.50 -13.57 -18.18
CA ASN A 127 2.87 -13.11 -18.02
C ASN A 127 3.84 -14.24 -17.79
N LYS A 128 3.62 -15.33 -18.46
CA LYS A 128 4.49 -16.47 -18.31
C LYS A 128 5.74 -16.27 -19.12
N ARG A 129 6.74 -15.69 -18.53
CA ARG A 129 7.96 -15.40 -19.23
C ARG A 129 9.17 -15.84 -18.43
N PRO A 130 10.28 -16.13 -19.13
CA PRO A 130 11.48 -16.61 -18.45
C PRO A 130 11.96 -15.66 -17.37
N GLU A 131 11.91 -14.38 -17.63
CA GLU A 131 12.41 -13.43 -16.64
C GLU A 131 11.59 -13.47 -15.36
N ASP A 132 10.33 -13.86 -15.45
CA ASP A 132 9.50 -13.98 -14.26
C ASP A 132 9.88 -15.21 -13.47
N ALA A 133 10.38 -16.20 -14.13
CA ALA A 133 10.73 -17.45 -13.49
C ALA A 133 12.08 -17.43 -12.83
N ASP A 134 12.86 -16.42 -13.11
CA ASP A 134 14.19 -16.32 -12.57
C ASP A 134 14.24 -16.03 -11.10
N PHE A 135 13.18 -15.91 -10.48
CA PHE A 135 13.16 -15.60 -9.07
C PHE A 135 12.42 -16.62 -8.27
#